data_3adcbb84b48359a410be2a16fe6c8986
#
_entry.id   3adcbb84b48359a410be2a16fe6c8986
#
_cell.length_a   1.000
_cell.length_b   1.000
_cell.length_c   1.000
_cell.angle_alpha   90.00
_cell.angle_beta   90.00
_cell.angle_gamma   90.00
#
_symmetry.space_group_name_H-M   'P 1'
#
loop_
_entity.id
_entity.type
_entity.pdbx_description
1 polymer ?
#
loop_
_entity_poly.entity_id
_entity_poly.type
_entity_poly.pdbx_seq_one_letter_code
_entity_poly.pdbx_strand_id
1 'polypeptide(L)'
;MLGGNEMRFETLAIHSGRQPDPTTGALATPIYQTSTFVFEDVGVTRGYDYSRTANPTRKALENCIAELEGGKAGFAFATGMAAETTVMHLLKAGDHVISGDDIYGGTYRLFEKVM
;
A
#
# COMPACT_ATOMS: atom_id res chain seq x y z
N MET A 1 13.79 1.85 32.32
CA MET A 1 12.86 1.86 31.16
C MET A 1 13.17 3.13 30.38
N LEU A 2 13.95 3.00 29.30
CA LEU A 2 14.22 4.13 28.40
C LEU A 2 12.98 4.26 27.51
N GLY A 3 12.31 5.42 27.61
CA GLY A 3 11.14 5.73 26.80
C GLY A 3 11.44 5.54 25.32
N GLY A 4 10.54 4.84 24.62
CA GLY A 4 10.61 4.68 23.18
C GLY A 4 10.68 6.06 22.53
N ASN A 5 11.76 6.31 21.82
CA ASN A 5 11.93 7.52 21.04
C ASN A 5 10.98 7.40 19.84
N GLU A 6 9.73 7.87 20.00
CA GLU A 6 8.83 7.98 18.85
C GLU A 6 9.50 8.89 17.83
N MET A 7 9.82 8.35 16.66
CA MET A 7 10.38 9.15 15.58
C MET A 7 9.36 10.23 15.18
N ARG A 8 9.85 11.46 15.00
CA ARG A 8 8.99 12.55 14.53
C ARG A 8 8.52 12.28 13.10
N PHE A 9 7.37 12.82 12.74
CA PHE A 9 6.75 12.62 11.43
C PHE A 9 7.70 12.92 10.26
N GLU A 10 8.50 13.98 10.36
CA GLU A 10 9.48 14.35 9.33
C GLU A 10 10.58 13.29 9.15
N THR A 11 10.96 12.63 10.23
CA THR A 11 11.93 11.53 10.20
C THR A 11 11.29 10.27 9.60
N LEU A 12 10.05 9.97 9.99
CA LEU A 12 9.26 8.88 9.41
C LEU A 12 9.08 9.10 7.90
N ALA A 13 8.73 10.28 7.45
CA ALA A 13 8.52 10.59 6.04
C ALA A 13 9.75 10.29 5.16
N ILE A 14 10.96 10.35 5.75
CA ILE A 14 12.21 10.07 5.04
C ILE A 14 12.59 8.59 5.11
N HIS A 15 12.33 7.92 6.24
CA HIS A 15 12.90 6.60 6.54
C HIS A 15 11.90 5.44 6.50
N SER A 16 10.59 5.73 6.65
CA SER A 16 9.56 4.68 6.70
C SER A 16 9.49 3.83 5.45
N GLY A 17 9.10 2.58 5.64
CA GLY A 17 8.91 1.62 4.55
C GLY A 17 10.20 1.17 3.86
N ARG A 18 11.37 1.64 4.31
CA ARG A 18 12.66 1.34 3.69
C ARG A 18 13.57 0.57 4.64
N GLN A 19 14.26 -0.38 4.05
CA GLN A 19 15.42 -1.04 4.66
C GLN A 19 16.56 -1.01 3.63
N PRO A 20 17.82 -0.87 4.05
CA PRO A 20 18.94 -1.01 3.13
C PRO A 20 18.83 -2.34 2.35
N ASP A 21 19.06 -2.29 1.05
CA ASP A 21 19.03 -3.50 0.22
C ASP A 21 20.04 -4.52 0.73
N PRO A 22 19.62 -5.75 1.05
CA PRO A 22 20.50 -6.74 1.69
C PRO A 22 21.66 -7.21 0.79
N THR A 23 21.56 -7.01 -0.52
CA THR A 23 22.57 -7.43 -1.49
C THR A 23 23.60 -6.34 -1.73
N THR A 24 23.17 -5.09 -1.85
CA THR A 24 24.02 -3.96 -2.26
C THR A 24 24.25 -2.93 -1.16
N GLY A 25 23.43 -2.93 -0.10
CA GLY A 25 23.40 -1.88 0.91
C GLY A 25 22.77 -0.56 0.44
N ALA A 26 22.08 -0.54 -0.70
CA ALA A 26 21.45 0.65 -1.22
C ALA A 26 20.40 1.19 -0.23
N LEU A 27 20.49 2.50 0.09
CA LEU A 27 19.56 3.17 1.02
C LEU A 27 18.23 3.49 0.36
N ALA A 28 18.24 3.81 -0.94
CA ALA A 28 17.02 4.01 -1.71
C ALA A 28 16.46 2.65 -2.15
N THR A 29 15.15 2.48 -2.08
CA THR A 29 14.50 1.25 -2.54
C THR A 29 14.78 1.02 -4.01
N PRO A 30 15.37 -0.11 -4.42
CA PRO A 30 15.57 -0.46 -5.82
C PRO A 30 14.25 -0.52 -6.60
N ILE A 31 14.29 -0.17 -7.88
CA ILE A 31 13.13 -0.31 -8.77
C ILE A 31 13.14 -1.70 -9.39
N TYR A 32 12.22 -2.55 -8.98
CA TYR A 32 12.07 -3.91 -9.48
C TYR A 32 11.15 -3.92 -10.71
N GLN A 33 11.72 -3.72 -11.89
CA GLN A 33 11.02 -3.75 -13.19
C GLN A 33 10.92 -5.19 -13.73
N THR A 34 10.33 -6.06 -12.97
CA THR A 34 10.11 -7.46 -13.38
C THR A 34 8.66 -7.84 -13.25
N SER A 35 8.19 -8.78 -14.07
CA SER A 35 6.85 -9.36 -13.94
C SER A 35 6.84 -10.59 -13.04
N THR A 36 7.91 -11.39 -13.05
CA THR A 36 7.98 -12.69 -12.37
C THR A 36 9.25 -12.80 -11.53
N PHE A 37 9.21 -13.68 -10.53
CA PHE A 37 10.33 -13.97 -9.65
C PHE A 37 10.63 -15.47 -9.68
N VAL A 38 11.90 -15.84 -9.49
CA VAL A 38 12.34 -17.25 -9.48
C VAL A 38 11.90 -17.91 -8.19
N PHE A 39 11.32 -19.09 -8.28
CA PHE A 39 11.00 -19.94 -7.15
C PHE A 39 12.22 -20.73 -6.73
N GLU A 40 12.34 -21.01 -5.45
CA GLU A 40 13.38 -21.92 -4.92
C GLU A 40 13.04 -23.38 -5.19
N ASP A 41 11.74 -23.71 -5.17
CA ASP A 41 11.19 -25.03 -5.50
C ASP A 41 9.72 -24.85 -5.91
N VAL A 42 9.07 -25.94 -6.31
CA VAL A 42 7.65 -25.92 -6.69
C VAL A 42 6.81 -25.39 -5.53
N GLY A 43 6.17 -24.21 -5.76
CA GLY A 43 5.37 -23.52 -4.76
C GLY A 43 6.16 -22.82 -3.64
N VAL A 44 7.48 -22.83 -3.68
CA VAL A 44 8.35 -22.17 -2.68
C VAL A 44 8.97 -20.91 -3.26
N THR A 45 8.53 -19.74 -2.76
CA THR A 45 9.03 -18.43 -3.20
C THR A 45 9.95 -17.82 -2.16
N ARG A 46 10.70 -16.78 -2.55
CA ARG A 46 11.44 -15.89 -1.63
C ARG A 46 10.59 -14.72 -1.11
N GLY A 47 9.26 -14.88 -1.11
CA GLY A 47 8.31 -13.85 -0.68
C GLY A 47 7.62 -13.13 -1.84
N TYR A 48 8.08 -13.30 -3.08
CA TYR A 48 7.49 -12.75 -4.29
C TYR A 48 7.42 -13.82 -5.38
N ASP A 49 6.36 -13.79 -6.16
CA ASP A 49 6.10 -14.68 -7.29
C ASP A 49 5.83 -13.87 -8.58
N TYR A 50 4.95 -12.88 -8.47
CA TYR A 50 4.48 -12.11 -9.60
C TYR A 50 4.15 -10.66 -9.21
N SER A 51 4.64 -9.68 -9.98
CA SER A 51 4.57 -8.26 -9.61
C SER A 51 3.15 -7.70 -9.50
N ARG A 52 2.17 -8.24 -10.21
CA ARG A 52 0.76 -7.83 -10.03
C ARG A 52 0.25 -8.19 -8.65
N THR A 53 0.64 -9.32 -8.13
CA THR A 53 0.30 -9.79 -6.77
C THR A 53 1.11 -9.03 -5.73
N ALA A 54 2.43 -9.04 -5.84
CA ALA A 54 3.34 -8.35 -4.93
C ALA A 54 4.64 -7.94 -5.64
N ASN A 55 5.16 -6.75 -5.28
CA ASN A 55 6.42 -6.23 -5.81
C ASN A 55 7.16 -5.46 -4.71
N PRO A 56 8.48 -5.66 -4.52
CA PRO A 56 9.22 -5.00 -3.44
C PRO A 56 9.16 -3.46 -3.48
N THR A 57 9.18 -2.86 -4.67
CA THR A 57 9.09 -1.40 -4.84
C THR A 57 7.71 -0.88 -4.38
N ARG A 58 6.63 -1.55 -4.76
CA ARG A 58 5.28 -1.20 -4.32
C ARG A 58 5.14 -1.42 -2.81
N LYS A 59 5.69 -2.50 -2.28
CA LYS A 59 5.64 -2.83 -0.85
C LYS A 59 6.31 -1.77 0.01
N ALA A 60 7.41 -1.17 -0.45
CA ALA A 60 8.06 -0.07 0.26
C ALA A 60 7.13 1.15 0.39
N LEU A 61 6.38 1.51 -0.66
CA LEU A 61 5.37 2.56 -0.61
C LEU A 61 4.24 2.21 0.36
N GLU A 62 3.69 1.01 0.27
CA GLU A 62 2.60 0.54 1.13
C GLU A 62 2.99 0.58 2.61
N ASN A 63 4.19 0.12 2.95
CA ASN A 63 4.72 0.17 4.30
C ASN A 63 4.94 1.61 4.77
N CYS A 64 5.50 2.48 3.90
CA CYS A 64 5.73 3.88 4.23
C CYS A 64 4.43 4.60 4.60
N ILE A 65 3.38 4.45 3.79
CA ILE A 65 2.08 5.07 4.06
C ILE A 65 1.45 4.49 5.33
N ALA A 66 1.52 3.17 5.53
CA ALA A 66 1.01 2.55 6.74
C ALA A 66 1.68 3.11 8.00
N GLU A 67 3.01 3.25 8.00
CA GLU A 67 3.75 3.82 9.14
C GLU A 67 3.41 5.29 9.38
N LEU A 68 3.32 6.10 8.32
CA LEU A 68 2.99 7.53 8.42
C LEU A 68 1.59 7.78 8.96
N GLU A 69 0.63 6.95 8.59
CA GLU A 69 -0.77 7.04 9.01
C GLU A 69 -1.07 6.25 10.30
N GLY A 70 -0.07 5.61 10.90
CA GLY A 70 -0.26 4.73 12.07
C GLY A 70 -1.16 3.53 11.78
N GLY A 71 -1.25 3.13 10.51
CA GLY A 71 -2.08 2.03 10.03
C GLY A 71 -1.39 0.67 10.19
N LYS A 72 -2.19 -0.39 10.22
CA LYS A 72 -1.67 -1.77 10.27
C LYS A 72 -1.10 -2.23 8.93
N ALA A 73 -1.59 -1.69 7.82
CA ALA A 73 -1.17 -1.98 6.46
C ALA A 73 -1.57 -0.83 5.53
N GLY A 74 -0.83 -0.68 4.43
CA GLY A 74 -1.17 0.16 3.31
C GLY A 74 -1.34 -0.68 2.05
N PHE A 75 -2.17 -0.21 1.12
CA PHE A 75 -2.41 -0.86 -0.17
C PHE A 75 -2.36 0.19 -1.28
N ALA A 76 -1.50 -0.03 -2.27
CA ALA A 76 -1.36 0.87 -3.41
C ALA A 76 -2.17 0.36 -4.61
N PHE A 77 -2.93 1.26 -5.22
CA PHE A 77 -3.76 1.02 -6.39
C PHE A 77 -3.32 1.89 -7.56
N ALA A 78 -3.64 1.47 -8.77
CA ALA A 78 -3.30 2.22 -9.97
C ALA A 78 -4.08 3.54 -10.11
N THR A 79 -5.22 3.67 -9.45
CA THR A 79 -6.07 4.88 -9.46
C THR A 79 -6.79 5.07 -8.12
N GLY A 80 -7.15 6.31 -7.79
CA GLY A 80 -8.01 6.61 -6.63
C GLY A 80 -9.35 5.88 -6.71
N MET A 81 -9.97 5.81 -7.88
CA MET A 81 -11.24 5.09 -8.07
C MET A 81 -11.12 3.59 -7.75
N ALA A 82 -9.97 2.97 -8.07
CA ALA A 82 -9.74 1.57 -7.69
C ALA A 82 -9.62 1.41 -6.17
N ALA A 83 -8.97 2.35 -5.49
CA ALA A 83 -8.89 2.37 -4.04
C ALA A 83 -10.27 2.57 -3.40
N GLU A 84 -11.05 3.56 -3.84
CA GLU A 84 -12.40 3.83 -3.36
C GLU A 84 -13.32 2.62 -3.56
N THR A 85 -13.33 2.04 -4.76
CA THR A 85 -14.15 0.83 -5.06
C THR A 85 -13.77 -0.32 -4.12
N THR A 86 -12.49 -0.50 -3.85
CA THR A 86 -12.03 -1.55 -2.93
C THR A 86 -12.54 -1.32 -1.50
N VAL A 87 -12.57 -0.07 -1.03
CA VAL A 87 -13.17 0.26 0.27
C VAL A 87 -14.65 -0.07 0.28
N MET A 88 -15.39 0.25 -0.79
CA MET A 88 -16.82 -0.07 -0.88
C MET A 88 -17.10 -1.57 -0.81
N HIS A 89 -16.21 -2.41 -1.32
CA HIS A 89 -16.35 -3.87 -1.21
C HIS A 89 -16.26 -4.42 0.23
N LEU A 90 -15.86 -3.62 1.21
CA LEU A 90 -15.93 -3.98 2.63
C LEU A 90 -17.35 -3.89 3.20
N LEU A 91 -18.25 -3.21 2.50
CA LEU A 91 -19.63 -2.95 2.90
C LEU A 91 -20.59 -3.99 2.29
N LYS A 92 -21.77 -4.06 2.89
CA LYS A 92 -22.87 -4.94 2.44
C LYS A 92 -24.06 -4.09 2.03
N ALA A 93 -24.94 -4.64 1.22
CA ALA A 93 -26.20 -4.00 0.87
C ALA A 93 -26.98 -3.60 2.14
N GLY A 94 -27.32 -2.33 2.25
CA GLY A 94 -28.00 -1.74 3.41
C GLY A 94 -27.08 -1.03 4.40
N ASP A 95 -25.76 -1.13 4.25
CA ASP A 95 -24.82 -0.31 5.05
C ASP A 95 -24.90 1.16 4.63
N HIS A 96 -24.64 2.06 5.57
CA HIS A 96 -24.66 3.50 5.33
C HIS A 96 -23.26 4.03 5.05
N VAL A 97 -23.15 4.87 4.00
CA VAL A 97 -21.96 5.65 3.67
C VAL A 97 -22.29 7.13 3.84
N ILE A 98 -21.44 7.86 4.52
CA ILE A 98 -21.51 9.30 4.67
C ILE A 98 -20.33 9.91 3.92
N SER A 99 -20.60 10.81 2.99
CA SER A 99 -19.58 11.57 2.27
C SER A 99 -19.92 13.05 2.26
N GLY A 100 -18.94 13.91 1.98
CA GLY A 100 -19.22 15.30 1.65
C GLY A 100 -20.04 15.41 0.36
N ASP A 101 -20.61 16.55 0.11
CA ASP A 101 -21.35 16.87 -1.13
C ASP A 101 -20.43 17.38 -2.25
N ASP A 102 -19.27 17.94 -1.89
CA ASP A 102 -18.25 18.43 -2.81
C ASP A 102 -17.15 17.36 -3.02
N ILE A 103 -17.52 16.25 -3.66
CA ILE A 103 -16.63 15.12 -3.95
C ILE A 103 -16.32 15.04 -5.44
N TYR A 104 -15.26 14.31 -5.76
CA TYR A 104 -14.91 14.03 -7.15
C TYR A 104 -16.08 13.37 -7.90
N GLY A 105 -16.37 13.85 -9.11
CA GLY A 105 -17.52 13.36 -9.90
C GLY A 105 -17.48 11.87 -10.24
N GLY A 106 -16.28 11.23 -10.20
CA GLY A 106 -16.14 9.77 -10.29
C GLY A 106 -16.67 9.07 -9.06
N THR A 107 -16.35 9.57 -7.86
CA THR A 107 -16.83 9.06 -6.57
C THR A 107 -18.34 9.17 -6.47
N TYR A 108 -18.90 10.33 -6.87
CA TYR A 108 -20.36 10.51 -6.96
C TYR A 108 -21.01 9.43 -7.86
N ARG A 109 -20.46 9.22 -9.06
CA ARG A 109 -20.99 8.21 -9.98
C ARG A 109 -20.85 6.78 -9.42
N LEU A 110 -19.77 6.50 -8.71
CA LEU A 110 -19.58 5.22 -8.06
C LEU A 110 -20.71 4.95 -7.06
N PHE A 111 -20.98 5.91 -6.17
CA PHE A 111 -21.98 5.75 -5.12
C PHE A 111 -23.42 5.73 -5.66
N GLU A 112 -23.76 6.59 -6.63
CA GLU A 112 -25.13 6.79 -7.10
C GLU A 112 -25.55 5.87 -8.25
N LYS A 113 -24.58 5.34 -9.00
CA LYS A 113 -24.87 4.63 -10.26
C LYS A 113 -24.33 3.21 -10.32
N VAL A 114 -23.39 2.86 -9.45
CA VAL A 114 -22.70 1.57 -9.50
C VAL A 114 -22.98 0.74 -8.24
N MET A 115 -22.94 1.36 -7.07
CA MET A 115 -23.24 0.72 -5.78
C MET A 115 -24.72 0.86 -5.41
#